data_8e5cd741b5fa81062d1357925a4ad082
#
_entry.id   8e5cd741b5fa81062d1357925a4ad082
#
_cell.length_a   1.000
_cell.length_b   1.000
_cell.length_c   1.000
_cell.angle_alpha   90.00
_cell.angle_beta   90.00
_cell.angle_gamma   90.00
#
_symmetry.space_group_name_H-M   'P 1'
#
loop_
_entity.id
_entity.type
_entity.pdbx_description
1 polymer ?
#
loop_
_entity_poly.entity_id
_entity_poly.type
_entity_poly.pdbx_seq_one_letter_code
_entity_poly.pdbx_strand_id
1 'polypeptide(L)'
;MFDTNITPLNISKKNEEKITTFIDLALEFNKTHNIFVRKNAKEVFEKDIVDCLPLTSEILDKESVLDLGSGGGFPGILIGILKPNNKVSLVESSTKKCYFLKKTVHEL
;
A
#
# COMPACT_ATOMS: atom_id res chain seq x y z
N MET A 1 -1.76 -15.79 -7.47
CA MET A 1 -2.46 -14.51 -7.47
C MET A 1 -1.74 -13.45 -8.28
N PHE A 2 -0.62 -12.89 -7.82
CA PHE A 2 0.20 -11.97 -8.60
C PHE A 2 1.45 -12.67 -9.13
N ASP A 3 1.92 -12.24 -10.29
CA ASP A 3 3.17 -12.74 -10.84
C ASP A 3 4.34 -12.00 -10.18
N THR A 4 4.91 -12.59 -9.12
CA THR A 4 6.02 -11.99 -8.40
C THR A 4 7.35 -12.09 -9.16
N ASN A 5 7.40 -12.75 -10.30
CA ASN A 5 8.60 -12.80 -11.14
C ASN A 5 8.95 -11.46 -11.76
N ILE A 6 7.99 -10.55 -11.82
CA ILE A 6 8.22 -9.19 -12.36
C ILE A 6 8.78 -8.24 -11.32
N THR A 7 8.87 -8.64 -10.05
CA THR A 7 9.40 -7.78 -8.98
C THR A 7 10.85 -8.15 -8.67
N PRO A 8 11.70 -7.16 -8.37
CA PRO A 8 13.08 -7.44 -7.96
C PRO A 8 13.20 -7.93 -6.51
N LEU A 9 12.13 -7.86 -5.73
CA LEU A 9 12.11 -8.25 -4.33
C LEU A 9 11.28 -9.52 -4.13
N ASN A 10 11.81 -10.42 -3.29
CA ASN A 10 11.03 -11.56 -2.83
C ASN A 10 10.01 -11.10 -1.81
N ILE A 11 8.73 -11.30 -2.12
CA ILE A 11 7.64 -10.96 -1.23
C ILE A 11 7.20 -12.25 -0.55
N SER A 12 7.22 -12.28 0.79
CA SER A 12 6.77 -13.45 1.54
C SER A 12 5.29 -13.70 1.29
N LYS A 13 4.85 -14.95 1.47
CA LYS A 13 3.44 -15.30 1.32
C LYS A 13 2.56 -14.49 2.26
N LYS A 14 3.00 -14.27 3.49
CA LYS A 14 2.25 -13.46 4.46
C LYS A 14 2.09 -12.02 3.98
N ASN A 15 3.16 -11.44 3.45
CA ASN A 15 3.11 -10.07 2.93
C ASN A 15 2.28 -9.99 1.65
N GLU A 16 2.33 -11.01 0.80
CA GLU A 16 1.48 -11.08 -0.39
C GLU A 16 0.00 -11.10 -0.01
N GLU A 17 -0.37 -11.84 1.04
CA GLU A 17 -1.74 -11.85 1.54
C GLU A 17 -2.18 -10.48 2.04
N LYS A 18 -1.31 -9.78 2.78
CA LYS A 18 -1.60 -8.43 3.26
C LYS A 18 -1.73 -7.44 2.11
N ILE A 19 -0.86 -7.53 1.11
CA ILE A 19 -0.95 -6.68 -0.08
C ILE A 19 -2.26 -6.93 -0.81
N THR A 20 -2.67 -8.18 -0.94
CA THR A 20 -3.95 -8.53 -1.57
C THR A 20 -5.11 -7.92 -0.80
N THR A 21 -5.12 -8.03 0.51
CA THR A 21 -6.16 -7.43 1.35
C THR A 21 -6.20 -5.92 1.16
N PHE A 22 -5.06 -5.28 1.15
CA PHE A 22 -4.96 -3.84 0.92
C PHE A 22 -5.53 -3.44 -0.44
N ILE A 23 -5.15 -4.15 -1.50
CA ILE A 23 -5.66 -3.87 -2.85
C ILE A 23 -7.17 -4.04 -2.91
N ASP A 24 -7.69 -5.11 -2.33
CA ASP A 24 -9.13 -5.37 -2.32
C ASP A 24 -9.90 -4.27 -1.59
N LEU A 25 -9.39 -3.82 -0.44
CA LEU A 25 -9.99 -2.71 0.30
C LEU A 25 -9.96 -1.42 -0.51
N ALA A 26 -8.84 -1.15 -1.19
CA ALA A 26 -8.70 0.05 -2.00
C ALA A 26 -9.67 0.05 -3.19
N LEU A 27 -9.80 -1.08 -3.88
CA LEU A 27 -10.72 -1.20 -5.00
C LEU A 27 -12.17 -1.09 -4.55
N GLU A 28 -12.53 -1.70 -3.43
CA GLU A 28 -13.87 -1.63 -2.87
C GLU A 28 -14.23 -0.19 -2.51
N PHE A 29 -13.34 0.51 -1.82
CA PHE A 29 -13.55 1.90 -1.45
C PHE A 29 -13.61 2.80 -2.68
N ASN A 30 -12.81 2.51 -3.69
CA ASN A 30 -12.74 3.29 -4.93
C ASN A 30 -14.06 3.27 -5.73
N LYS A 31 -14.88 2.22 -5.56
CA LYS A 31 -16.18 2.13 -6.23
C LYS A 31 -17.08 3.32 -5.91
N THR A 32 -16.96 3.86 -4.70
CA THR A 32 -17.85 4.93 -4.22
C THR A 32 -17.15 6.26 -3.99
N HIS A 33 -15.81 6.28 -3.85
CA HIS A 33 -15.09 7.47 -3.41
C HIS A 33 -14.00 7.95 -4.36
N ASN A 34 -13.73 7.23 -5.45
CA ASN A 34 -12.78 7.64 -6.50
C ASN A 34 -11.40 8.07 -5.95
N ILE A 35 -10.76 7.18 -5.19
CA ILE A 35 -9.44 7.49 -4.62
C ILE A 35 -8.30 7.36 -5.63
N PHE A 36 -8.50 6.60 -6.70
CA PHE A 36 -7.51 6.45 -7.77
C PHE A 36 -8.19 5.90 -9.04
N VAL A 37 -7.48 5.93 -10.16
CA VAL A 37 -7.98 5.42 -11.44
C VAL A 37 -7.31 4.08 -11.73
N ARG A 38 -8.00 2.99 -11.38
CA ARG A 38 -7.53 1.62 -11.60
C ARG A 38 -8.73 0.73 -11.88
N LYS A 39 -8.57 -0.22 -12.78
CA LYS A 39 -9.66 -1.10 -13.23
C LYS A 39 -9.78 -2.37 -12.39
N ASN A 40 -8.67 -2.93 -11.95
CA ASN A 40 -8.65 -4.21 -11.26
C ASN A 40 -7.38 -4.36 -10.41
N ALA A 41 -7.30 -5.46 -9.66
CA ALA A 41 -6.18 -5.74 -8.77
C ALA A 41 -4.84 -5.86 -9.51
N LYS A 42 -4.84 -6.44 -10.71
CA LYS A 42 -3.62 -6.58 -11.50
C LYS A 42 -3.03 -5.21 -11.84
N GLU A 43 -3.88 -4.27 -12.23
CA GLU A 43 -3.45 -2.92 -12.59
C GLU A 43 -2.88 -2.19 -11.36
N VAL A 44 -3.51 -2.32 -10.20
CA VAL A 44 -2.99 -1.76 -8.96
C VAL A 44 -1.62 -2.35 -8.63
N PHE A 45 -1.50 -3.66 -8.74
CA PHE A 45 -0.23 -4.33 -8.44
C PHE A 45 0.89 -3.84 -9.37
N GLU A 46 0.65 -3.84 -10.67
CA GLU A 46 1.67 -3.45 -11.65
C GLU A 46 2.06 -1.99 -11.58
N LYS A 47 1.08 -1.10 -11.40
CA LYS A 47 1.32 0.35 -11.45
C LYS A 47 1.68 0.95 -10.10
N ASP A 48 1.15 0.42 -9.02
CA ASP A 48 1.32 1.02 -7.70
C ASP A 48 2.28 0.21 -6.82
N ILE A 49 2.09 -1.10 -6.74
CA ILE A 49 2.93 -1.93 -5.87
C ILE A 49 4.34 -2.07 -6.43
N VAL A 50 4.46 -2.55 -7.66
CA VAL A 50 5.77 -2.78 -8.30
C VAL A 50 6.56 -1.47 -8.40
N ASP A 51 5.88 -0.39 -8.72
CA ASP A 51 6.50 0.92 -8.87
C ASP A 51 7.07 1.45 -7.55
N CYS A 52 6.48 1.08 -6.42
CA CYS A 52 6.94 1.51 -5.09
C CYS A 52 8.00 0.59 -4.47
N LEU A 53 8.22 -0.60 -5.00
CA LEU A 53 9.17 -1.55 -4.41
C LEU A 53 10.60 -1.03 -4.31
N PRO A 54 11.15 -0.33 -5.32
CA PRO A 54 12.50 0.23 -5.19
C PRO A 54 12.64 1.20 -4.03
N LEU A 55 11.63 2.03 -3.78
CA LEU A 55 11.64 2.95 -2.65
C LEU A 55 11.66 2.17 -1.33
N THR A 56 10.89 1.10 -1.24
CA THR A 56 10.84 0.28 -0.04
C THR A 56 12.21 -0.31 0.30
N SER A 57 12.97 -0.73 -0.70
CA SER A 57 14.31 -1.30 -0.49
C SER A 57 15.34 -0.28 0.00
N GLU A 58 15.08 1.02 -0.20
CA GLU A 58 15.97 2.09 0.26
C GLU A 58 15.77 2.44 1.73
N ILE A 59 14.68 1.98 2.36
CA ILE A 59 14.37 2.30 3.75
C ILE A 59 15.13 1.36 4.66
N LEU A 60 15.93 1.95 5.57
CA LEU A 60 16.68 1.20 6.57
C LEU A 60 15.76 0.71 7.69
N ASP A 61 16.12 -0.41 8.28
CA ASP A 61 15.36 -1.00 9.37
C ASP A 61 15.23 -0.01 10.54
N LYS A 62 14.05 0.06 11.15
CA LYS A 62 13.71 0.95 12.27
C LYS A 62 13.72 2.45 11.97
N GLU A 63 13.93 2.86 10.71
CA GLU A 63 13.73 4.26 10.34
C GLU A 63 12.27 4.66 10.51
N SER A 64 12.04 5.92 10.92
CA SER A 64 10.70 6.50 10.90
C SER A 64 10.41 7.04 9.51
N VAL A 65 9.22 6.77 9.00
CA VAL A 65 8.79 7.20 7.67
C VAL A 65 7.55 8.06 7.80
N LEU A 66 7.55 9.20 7.13
CA LEU A 66 6.38 10.09 7.06
C LEU A 66 5.91 10.17 5.62
N ASP A 67 4.66 9.76 5.38
CA ASP A 67 4.03 9.84 4.08
C ASP A 67 3.03 11.01 4.07
N LEU A 68 3.38 12.08 3.38
CA LEU A 68 2.55 13.28 3.26
C LEU A 68 1.64 13.13 2.05
N GLY A 69 0.33 13.33 2.27
CA GLY A 69 -0.65 13.18 1.21
C GLY A 69 -0.85 11.71 0.85
N SER A 70 -1.06 10.85 1.84
CA SER A 70 -1.07 9.40 1.67
C SER A 70 -2.13 8.88 0.69
N GLY A 71 -3.21 9.61 0.46
CA GLY A 71 -4.20 9.30 -0.56
C GLY A 71 -4.74 7.88 -0.50
N GLY A 72 -4.43 7.08 -1.53
CA GLY A 72 -4.82 5.67 -1.62
C GLY A 72 -3.93 4.72 -0.82
N GLY A 73 -2.98 5.25 -0.05
CA GLY A 73 -2.10 4.44 0.81
C GLY A 73 -0.75 4.11 0.19
N PHE A 74 -0.39 4.71 -0.93
CA PHE A 74 0.90 4.49 -1.59
C PHE A 74 1.79 5.72 -1.43
N PRO A 75 3.05 5.54 -1.04
CA PRO A 75 3.69 4.26 -0.70
C PRO A 75 3.52 3.82 0.76
N GLY A 76 2.93 4.65 1.62
CA GLY A 76 2.96 4.49 3.07
C GLY A 76 2.46 3.14 3.59
N ILE A 77 1.27 2.70 3.19
CA ILE A 77 0.73 1.42 3.66
C ILE A 77 1.57 0.26 3.16
N LEU A 78 2.04 0.31 1.91
CA LEU A 78 2.91 -0.72 1.37
C LEU A 78 4.20 -0.83 2.19
N ILE A 79 4.80 0.30 2.53
CA ILE A 79 6.00 0.33 3.39
C ILE A 79 5.70 -0.33 4.73
N GLY A 80 4.56 -0.02 5.34
CA GLY A 80 4.16 -0.62 6.60
C GLY A 80 4.01 -2.13 6.53
N ILE A 81 3.51 -2.65 5.42
CA ILE A 81 3.39 -4.10 5.19
C ILE A 81 4.77 -4.76 5.07
N LEU A 82 5.63 -4.19 4.23
CA LEU A 82 6.92 -4.79 3.88
C LEU A 82 8.01 -4.54 4.93
N LYS A 83 7.84 -3.49 5.72
CA LYS A 83 8.81 -3.06 6.74
C LYS A 83 8.12 -2.94 8.09
N PRO A 84 7.67 -4.06 8.70
CA PRO A 84 6.87 -4.00 9.93
C PRO A 84 7.62 -3.47 11.15
N ASN A 85 8.95 -3.42 11.11
CA ASN A 85 9.75 -2.87 12.21
C ASN A 85 9.95 -1.36 12.10
N ASN A 86 9.45 -0.74 11.04
CA ASN A 86 9.56 0.70 10.83
C ASN A 86 8.27 1.39 11.31
N LYS A 87 8.43 2.57 11.89
CA LYS A 87 7.28 3.41 12.22
C LYS A 87 6.89 4.20 10.98
N VAL A 88 5.69 3.99 10.48
CA VAL A 88 5.18 4.70 9.31
C VAL A 88 4.02 5.59 9.77
N SER A 89 4.11 6.87 9.49
CA SER A 89 3.05 7.85 9.79
C SER A 89 2.44 8.33 8.47
N LEU A 90 1.11 8.27 8.40
CA LEU A 90 0.36 8.67 7.22
C LEU A 90 -0.34 9.99 7.51
N VAL A 91 -0.20 10.97 6.61
CA VAL A 91 -0.86 12.27 6.74
C VAL A 91 -1.70 12.52 5.49
N GLU A 92 -2.97 12.76 5.69
CA GLU A 92 -3.91 12.99 4.61
C GLU A 92 -4.97 14.00 5.04
N SER A 93 -5.21 15.02 4.21
CA SER A 93 -6.18 16.08 4.50
C SER A 93 -7.62 15.74 4.11
N SER A 94 -7.83 14.83 3.17
CA SER A 94 -9.16 14.41 2.75
C SER A 94 -9.82 13.52 3.80
N THR A 95 -10.99 13.91 4.29
CA THR A 95 -11.74 13.12 5.29
C THR A 95 -12.06 11.71 4.78
N LYS A 96 -12.47 11.59 3.52
CA LYS A 96 -12.78 10.30 2.92
C LYS A 96 -11.56 9.39 2.86
N LYS A 97 -10.43 9.93 2.44
CA LYS A 97 -9.19 9.16 2.35
C LYS A 97 -8.64 8.81 3.72
N CYS A 98 -8.77 9.70 4.70
CA CYS A 98 -8.42 9.36 6.09
C CYS A 98 -9.23 8.19 6.62
N TYR A 99 -10.52 8.16 6.35
CA TYR A 99 -11.37 7.04 6.74
C TYR A 99 -10.89 5.74 6.11
N PHE A 100 -10.58 5.76 4.81
CA PHE A 100 -10.04 4.60 4.11
C PHE A 100 -8.73 4.11 4.73
N LEU A 101 -7.80 5.04 4.99
CA LEU A 101 -6.50 4.70 5.56
C LEU A 101 -6.64 4.08 6.95
N LYS A 102 -7.49 4.64 7.81
CA LYS A 102 -7.73 4.10 9.15
C LYS A 102 -8.33 2.70 9.08
N LYS A 103 -9.32 2.50 8.23
CA LYS A 103 -9.96 1.20 8.04
C LYS A 103 -8.94 0.17 7.56
N THR A 104 -8.13 0.53 6.58
CA THR A 104 -7.13 -0.36 5.99
C THR A 104 -6.07 -0.76 7.01
N VAL A 105 -5.55 0.20 7.76
CA VAL A 105 -4.56 -0.07 8.82
C VAL A 105 -5.13 -1.02 9.87
N HIS A 106 -6.39 -0.84 10.23
CA HIS A 106 -7.06 -1.70 11.21
C HIS A 106 -7.17 -3.15 10.72
N GLU A 107 -7.47 -3.34 9.44
CA GLU A 107 -7.62 -4.68 8.85
C GLU A 107 -6.28 -5.41 8.63
N LEU A 108 -5.19 -4.70 8.56
CA LEU A 108 -3.87 -5.28 8.38
C LEU A 108 -3.18 -5.56 9.70
#